data_40674823340d985b380eea3aa6db7586
#
_entry.id   40674823340d985b380eea3aa6db7586
#
_cell.length_a   1.000
_cell.length_b   1.000
_cell.length_c   1.000
_cell.angle_alpha   90.00
_cell.angle_beta   90.00
_cell.angle_gamma   90.00
#
_symmetry.space_group_name_H-M   'P 1'
#
loop_
_entity.id
_entity.type
_entity.pdbx_description
1 polymer ?
#
loop_
_entity_poly.entity_id
_entity_poly.type
_entity_poly.pdbx_seq_one_letter_code
_entity_poly.pdbx_strand_id
1 'polypeptide(L)'
;MADATAADLATATPATDDAAAGDAGRAEVYALLAALLSAPPDRELLDFLQTLAPAAEGAEAAGATNNAGGANGDSAAPTIDALWRQLRDAAAAAAPEKLDDEYHALFIGLGRGEVVAFGSWHLTGFLMEQPLSDLRDDMKSLGLAADAAQKDPEDHIAALCESMALIIRAADIDAARERRFFARHIEPWAGRFFAELQVAKSAVFYRAVGALGARFVESESRYLHMAGD
;
A
#
# COMPACT_ATOMS: atom_id res chain seq x y z
N MET A 1 49.79 7.96 -31.18
CA MET A 1 50.15 8.73 -29.97
C MET A 1 49.11 9.79 -29.78
N ALA A 2 48.18 9.55 -28.88
CA ALA A 2 47.49 10.55 -28.09
C ALA A 2 46.75 9.79 -27.01
N ASP A 3 47.19 10.02 -25.82
CA ASP A 3 46.75 9.49 -24.53
C ASP A 3 45.34 9.98 -24.25
N ALA A 4 44.38 9.11 -24.10
CA ALA A 4 43.05 9.44 -23.55
C ALA A 4 43.03 9.00 -22.09
N THR A 5 43.20 9.98 -21.24
CA THR A 5 43.32 9.96 -19.81
C THR A 5 42.06 9.37 -19.15
N ALA A 6 42.29 8.48 -18.21
CA ALA A 6 41.32 7.89 -17.29
C ALA A 6 40.77 8.92 -16.28
N ALA A 7 39.86 9.78 -16.71
CA ALA A 7 39.24 10.80 -15.85
C ALA A 7 37.74 11.01 -16.08
N ASP A 8 37.03 10.03 -16.68
CA ASP A 8 35.60 10.19 -16.98
C ASP A 8 34.72 9.03 -16.44
N LEU A 9 35.14 8.43 -15.33
CA LEU A 9 34.43 7.34 -14.64
C LEU A 9 34.17 7.66 -13.17
N ALA A 10 33.68 8.86 -12.85
CA ALA A 10 33.32 9.22 -11.48
C ALA A 10 32.27 10.33 -11.42
N THR A 11 31.09 10.09 -11.97
CA THR A 11 29.86 10.78 -11.53
C THR A 11 28.64 9.89 -11.75
N ALA A 12 28.62 8.71 -11.13
CA ALA A 12 27.37 8.01 -10.84
C ALA A 12 26.76 8.72 -9.62
N THR A 13 25.66 9.40 -9.84
CA THR A 13 24.98 10.28 -8.89
C THR A 13 24.37 9.45 -7.76
N PRO A 14 24.63 9.74 -6.46
CA PRO A 14 24.01 9.01 -5.35
C PRO A 14 22.48 9.14 -5.28
N ALA A 15 21.88 10.04 -6.05
CA ALA A 15 20.42 10.25 -6.09
C ALA A 15 19.63 9.11 -6.76
N THR A 16 20.25 8.32 -7.65
CA THR A 16 19.56 7.21 -8.33
C THR A 16 19.45 5.96 -7.45
N ASP A 17 20.39 5.75 -6.55
CA ASP A 17 20.38 4.57 -5.65
C ASP A 17 19.35 4.73 -4.52
N ASP A 18 19.18 5.95 -4.01
CA ASP A 18 18.22 6.26 -2.93
C ASP A 18 16.77 6.26 -3.45
N ALA A 19 16.53 6.73 -4.69
CA ALA A 19 15.23 6.65 -5.34
C ALA A 19 14.83 5.18 -5.62
N ALA A 20 15.75 4.37 -6.15
CA ALA A 20 15.50 2.96 -6.41
C ALA A 20 15.22 2.17 -5.11
N ALA A 21 15.91 2.50 -4.01
CA ALA A 21 15.64 1.92 -2.71
C ALA A 21 14.26 2.33 -2.18
N GLY A 22 13.85 3.59 -2.39
CA GLY A 22 12.51 4.09 -2.05
C GLY A 22 11.41 3.36 -2.82
N ASP A 23 11.58 3.18 -4.13
CA ASP A 23 10.61 2.49 -4.97
C ASP A 23 10.52 1.00 -4.61
N ALA A 24 11.63 0.34 -4.30
CA ALA A 24 11.62 -1.04 -3.82
C ALA A 24 10.80 -1.17 -2.53
N GLY A 25 11.00 -0.27 -1.56
CA GLY A 25 10.23 -0.26 -0.31
C GLY A 25 8.73 -0.02 -0.53
N ARG A 26 8.36 0.89 -1.43
CA ARG A 26 6.96 1.14 -1.81
C ARG A 26 6.31 -0.12 -2.41
N ALA A 27 7.00 -0.76 -3.36
CA ALA A 27 6.53 -2.00 -3.99
C ALA A 27 6.35 -3.14 -2.99
N GLU A 28 7.20 -3.23 -1.97
CA GLU A 28 7.07 -4.24 -0.90
C GLU A 28 5.85 -3.99 -0.01
N VAL A 29 5.55 -2.73 0.34
CA VAL A 29 4.35 -2.39 1.11
C VAL A 29 3.08 -2.71 0.32
N TYR A 30 3.05 -2.40 -0.97
CA TYR A 30 1.94 -2.79 -1.84
C TYR A 30 1.77 -4.31 -1.91
N ALA A 31 2.85 -5.08 -2.11
CA ALA A 31 2.81 -6.53 -2.14
C ALA A 31 2.33 -7.13 -0.80
N LEU A 32 2.74 -6.55 0.32
CA LEU A 32 2.27 -6.96 1.64
C LEU A 32 0.76 -6.68 1.82
N LEU A 33 0.28 -5.49 1.45
CA LEU A 33 -1.14 -5.17 1.49
C LEU A 33 -1.96 -6.10 0.58
N ALA A 34 -1.44 -6.42 -0.61
CA ALA A 34 -2.07 -7.40 -1.50
C ALA A 34 -2.21 -8.77 -0.82
N ALA A 35 -1.13 -9.29 -0.22
CA ALA A 35 -1.15 -10.58 0.47
C ALA A 35 -2.13 -10.60 1.67
N LEU A 36 -2.15 -9.52 2.47
CA LEU A 36 -3.03 -9.43 3.65
C LEU A 36 -4.53 -9.29 3.29
N LEU A 37 -4.84 -8.75 2.11
CA LEU A 37 -6.21 -8.45 1.69
C LEU A 37 -6.78 -9.47 0.69
N SER A 38 -5.96 -10.37 0.12
CA SER A 38 -6.40 -11.41 -0.82
C SER A 38 -6.98 -12.64 -0.13
N ALA A 39 -6.48 -12.97 1.06
CA ALA A 39 -6.89 -14.13 1.83
C ALA A 39 -6.57 -13.93 3.33
N PRO A 40 -7.16 -14.73 4.24
CA PRO A 40 -6.74 -14.74 5.63
C PRO A 40 -5.24 -15.04 5.75
N PRO A 41 -4.45 -14.24 6.52
CA PRO A 41 -3.04 -14.50 6.69
C PRO A 41 -2.77 -15.87 7.30
N ASP A 42 -1.92 -16.64 6.66
CA ASP A 42 -1.45 -17.90 7.19
C ASP A 42 -0.35 -17.71 8.26
N ARG A 43 0.10 -18.81 8.85
CA ARG A 43 1.15 -18.80 9.87
C ARG A 43 2.46 -18.21 9.37
N GLU A 44 2.85 -18.50 8.14
CA GLU A 44 4.10 -18.03 7.55
C GLU A 44 4.08 -16.51 7.40
N LEU A 45 2.98 -15.94 6.91
CA LEU A 45 2.80 -14.49 6.78
C LEU A 45 2.77 -13.80 8.16
N LEU A 46 2.10 -14.41 9.16
CA LEU A 46 2.08 -13.86 10.53
C LEU A 46 3.48 -13.87 11.18
N ASP A 47 4.24 -14.95 11.00
CA ASP A 47 5.61 -15.05 11.50
C ASP A 47 6.53 -14.04 10.80
N PHE A 48 6.37 -13.86 9.48
CA PHE A 48 7.07 -12.81 8.73
C PHE A 48 6.78 -11.41 9.27
N LEU A 49 5.50 -11.06 9.50
CA LEU A 49 5.12 -9.77 10.06
C LEU A 49 5.82 -9.47 11.40
N GLN A 50 6.01 -10.49 12.23
CA GLN A 50 6.68 -10.35 13.52
C GLN A 50 8.18 -10.05 13.38
N THR A 51 8.81 -10.42 12.25
CA THR A 51 10.23 -10.13 11.96
C THR A 51 10.47 -8.73 11.44
N LEU A 52 9.41 -8.03 10.97
CA LEU A 52 9.54 -6.67 10.45
C LEU A 52 10.07 -5.74 11.54
N ALA A 53 11.33 -5.34 11.41
CA ALA A 53 11.93 -4.37 12.30
C ALA A 53 11.26 -3.00 12.09
N PRO A 54 10.98 -2.21 13.15
CA PRO A 54 10.76 -0.78 12.97
C PRO A 54 11.98 -0.21 12.26
N ALA A 55 11.78 0.72 11.32
CA ALA A 55 12.90 1.45 10.74
C ALA A 55 13.78 1.96 11.89
N ALA A 56 15.11 1.73 11.79
CA ALA A 56 16.03 2.08 12.85
C ALA A 56 15.76 3.52 13.30
N GLU A 57 15.68 3.74 14.62
CA GLU A 57 15.60 5.07 15.22
C GLU A 57 16.84 5.87 14.79
N GLY A 58 16.80 6.56 13.66
CA GLY A 58 17.98 7.25 13.10
C GLY A 58 17.74 8.16 11.93
N ALA A 59 16.57 8.09 11.31
CA ALA A 59 16.20 9.04 10.24
C ALA A 59 15.15 10.04 10.78
N GLU A 60 15.44 10.67 11.91
CA GLU A 60 14.78 11.93 12.25
C GLU A 60 15.26 12.98 11.25
N ALA A 61 14.36 13.37 10.37
CA ALA A 61 14.57 14.48 9.45
C ALA A 61 15.11 15.68 10.24
N ALA A 62 16.32 16.08 9.92
CA ALA A 62 16.88 17.38 10.30
C ALA A 62 15.96 18.48 9.75
N GLY A 63 15.05 19.01 10.59
CA GLY A 63 14.16 20.09 10.18
C GLY A 63 12.95 20.34 11.06
N ALA A 64 12.96 20.01 12.35
CA ALA A 64 11.96 20.54 13.26
C ALA A 64 12.64 21.24 14.43
N THR A 65 12.77 22.56 14.30
CA THR A 65 13.18 23.44 15.38
C THR A 65 12.20 23.33 16.56
N ASN A 66 12.77 23.03 17.74
CA ASN A 66 12.10 23.08 19.01
C ASN A 66 11.30 24.38 19.19
N ASN A 67 10.01 24.25 19.39
CA ASN A 67 9.24 25.26 20.10
C ASN A 67 8.47 24.56 21.24
N ALA A 68 9.04 24.65 22.43
CA ALA A 68 8.42 24.19 23.66
C ALA A 68 7.31 25.19 24.04
N GLY A 69 6.11 24.71 24.23
CA GLY A 69 5.06 25.45 24.95
C GLY A 69 3.69 25.40 24.29
N GLY A 70 2.83 24.49 24.72
CA GLY A 70 1.40 24.53 24.41
C GLY A 70 0.74 23.18 24.68
N ALA A 71 0.28 22.95 25.91
CA ALA A 71 -0.60 21.86 26.28
C ALA A 71 -1.98 22.11 25.64
N ASN A 72 -2.23 21.53 24.47
CA ASN A 72 -3.57 21.26 23.96
C ASN A 72 -3.55 19.82 23.43
N GLY A 73 -4.43 18.97 23.99
CA GLY A 73 -4.55 17.55 23.67
C GLY A 73 -5.12 17.31 22.27
N ASP A 74 -4.35 17.67 21.28
CA ASP A 74 -4.59 17.27 19.89
C ASP A 74 -3.80 15.96 19.70
N SER A 75 -4.51 14.86 19.60
CA SER A 75 -3.93 13.54 19.40
C SER A 75 -3.25 13.54 18.03
N ALA A 76 -1.94 13.78 18.00
CA ALA A 76 -1.17 13.71 16.76
C ALA A 76 -1.37 12.34 16.11
N ALA A 77 -1.60 12.33 14.79
CA ALA A 77 -1.75 11.09 14.04
C ALA A 77 -0.53 10.18 14.28
N PRO A 78 -0.74 8.86 14.42
CA PRO A 78 0.37 7.94 14.71
C PRO A 78 1.41 7.98 13.59
N THR A 79 2.69 7.88 13.99
CA THR A 79 3.80 7.78 13.04
C THR A 79 3.73 6.46 12.27
N ILE A 80 4.36 6.41 11.10
CA ILE A 80 4.40 5.16 10.31
C ILE A 80 5.04 4.01 11.10
N ASP A 81 6.07 4.28 11.90
CA ASP A 81 6.72 3.29 12.76
C ASP A 81 5.79 2.77 13.87
N ALA A 82 4.95 3.64 14.42
CA ALA A 82 3.93 3.21 15.38
C ALA A 82 2.90 2.27 14.74
N LEU A 83 2.53 2.51 13.47
CA LEU A 83 1.61 1.65 12.72
C LEU A 83 2.23 0.30 12.37
N TRP A 84 3.52 0.26 12.01
CA TRP A 84 4.25 -1.00 11.82
C TRP A 84 4.34 -1.81 13.12
N ARG A 85 4.63 -1.16 14.26
CA ARG A 85 4.59 -1.83 15.57
C ARG A 85 3.20 -2.38 15.86
N GLN A 86 2.14 -1.60 15.64
CA GLN A 86 0.76 -2.03 15.84
C GLN A 86 0.41 -3.26 15.00
N LEU A 87 0.81 -3.31 13.73
CA LEU A 87 0.58 -4.46 12.86
C LEU A 87 1.34 -5.70 13.35
N ARG A 88 2.60 -5.53 13.75
CA ARG A 88 3.42 -6.62 14.33
C ARG A 88 2.81 -7.18 15.61
N ASP A 89 2.37 -6.30 16.52
CA ASP A 89 1.77 -6.70 17.78
C ASP A 89 0.42 -7.42 17.54
N ALA A 90 -0.36 -6.95 16.56
CA ALA A 90 -1.58 -7.62 16.13
C ALA A 90 -1.27 -9.02 15.55
N ALA A 91 -0.22 -9.17 14.74
CA ALA A 91 0.21 -10.46 14.19
C ALA A 91 0.67 -11.43 15.29
N ALA A 92 1.40 -10.93 16.30
CA ALA A 92 1.83 -11.74 17.44
C ALA A 92 0.67 -12.23 18.32
N ALA A 93 -0.41 -11.45 18.41
CA ALA A 93 -1.61 -11.81 19.16
C ALA A 93 -2.61 -12.64 18.36
N ALA A 94 -2.43 -12.78 17.06
CA ALA A 94 -3.37 -13.41 16.16
C ALA A 94 -3.35 -14.94 16.26
N ALA A 95 -4.54 -15.55 16.19
CA ALA A 95 -4.73 -16.99 16.01
C ALA A 95 -5.32 -17.25 14.62
N PRO A 96 -4.71 -18.13 13.78
CA PRO A 96 -5.14 -18.33 12.40
C PRO A 96 -6.63 -18.61 12.22
N GLU A 97 -7.21 -19.44 13.11
CA GLU A 97 -8.63 -19.80 13.04
C GLU A 97 -9.53 -18.57 13.27
N LYS A 98 -9.14 -17.66 14.18
CA LYS A 98 -9.87 -16.42 14.44
C LYS A 98 -9.69 -15.41 13.32
N LEU A 99 -8.54 -15.42 12.64
CA LEU A 99 -8.31 -14.57 11.48
C LEU A 99 -9.16 -14.98 10.28
N ASP A 100 -9.37 -16.27 10.08
CA ASP A 100 -10.27 -16.79 9.06
C ASP A 100 -11.72 -16.30 9.31
N ASP A 101 -12.19 -16.42 10.54
CA ASP A 101 -13.51 -15.91 10.95
C ASP A 101 -13.61 -14.38 10.77
N GLU A 102 -12.58 -13.64 11.17
CA GLU A 102 -12.51 -12.17 11.02
C GLU A 102 -12.55 -11.77 9.53
N TYR A 103 -11.72 -12.39 8.70
CA TYR A 103 -11.66 -12.14 7.25
C TYR A 103 -13.03 -12.40 6.61
N HIS A 104 -13.64 -13.54 6.91
CA HIS A 104 -14.96 -13.87 6.38
C HIS A 104 -16.04 -12.89 6.80
N ALA A 105 -16.06 -12.46 8.06
CA ALA A 105 -17.02 -11.46 8.53
C ALA A 105 -16.81 -10.10 7.84
N LEU A 106 -15.55 -9.68 7.67
CA LEU A 106 -15.22 -8.39 7.08
C LEU A 106 -15.49 -8.32 5.58
N PHE A 107 -15.09 -9.33 4.81
CA PHE A 107 -15.03 -9.21 3.35
C PHE A 107 -16.03 -10.11 2.60
N ILE A 108 -16.47 -11.22 3.17
CA ILE A 108 -17.35 -12.19 2.51
C ILE A 108 -18.78 -12.12 3.05
N GLY A 109 -18.97 -12.31 4.35
CA GLY A 109 -20.26 -12.22 5.05
C GLY A 109 -21.34 -13.17 4.54
N LEU A 110 -22.53 -13.11 5.16
CA LEU A 110 -23.75 -13.76 4.66
C LEU A 110 -24.44 -12.80 3.65
N GLY A 111 -24.03 -12.87 2.39
CA GLY A 111 -24.51 -12.01 1.31
C GLY A 111 -23.67 -10.77 1.05
N ARG A 112 -23.07 -10.15 2.05
CA ARG A 112 -22.08 -9.05 1.92
C ARG A 112 -21.26 -8.94 3.20
N GLY A 113 -19.95 -8.76 3.07
CA GLY A 113 -19.08 -8.44 4.20
C GLY A 113 -19.39 -7.08 4.84
N GLU A 114 -18.81 -6.82 6.00
CA GLU A 114 -18.92 -5.53 6.67
C GLU A 114 -18.27 -4.40 5.86
N VAL A 115 -17.22 -4.72 5.10
CA VAL A 115 -16.46 -3.79 4.26
C VAL A 115 -16.40 -4.34 2.83
N VAL A 116 -16.68 -3.49 1.84
CA VAL A 116 -16.62 -3.88 0.43
C VAL A 116 -15.26 -3.51 -0.16
N ALA A 117 -14.53 -4.50 -0.67
CA ALA A 117 -13.14 -4.33 -1.10
C ALA A 117 -12.97 -3.98 -2.59
N PHE A 118 -14.01 -3.48 -3.27
CA PHE A 118 -14.04 -3.26 -4.72
C PHE A 118 -14.17 -1.78 -5.08
N GLY A 119 -13.32 -1.30 -6.00
CA GLY A 119 -13.30 0.09 -6.45
C GLY A 119 -14.60 0.54 -7.10
N SER A 120 -15.20 -0.28 -7.96
CA SER A 120 -16.49 0.03 -8.60
C SER A 120 -17.58 0.34 -7.58
N TRP A 121 -17.64 -0.41 -6.46
CA TRP A 121 -18.60 -0.13 -5.39
C TRP A 121 -18.39 1.24 -4.75
N HIS A 122 -17.16 1.58 -4.39
CA HIS A 122 -16.87 2.86 -3.72
C HIS A 122 -17.10 4.07 -4.64
N LEU A 123 -16.92 3.89 -5.96
CA LEU A 123 -17.05 4.95 -6.94
C LEU A 123 -18.48 5.14 -7.46
N THR A 124 -19.26 4.06 -7.57
CA THR A 124 -20.60 4.11 -8.22
C THR A 124 -21.74 3.61 -7.32
N GLY A 125 -21.42 2.87 -6.25
CA GLY A 125 -22.39 2.18 -5.41
C GLY A 125 -22.81 0.80 -5.94
N PHE A 126 -22.23 0.35 -7.07
CA PHE A 126 -22.50 -0.96 -7.67
C PHE A 126 -21.21 -1.68 -8.02
N LEU A 127 -21.26 -3.02 -8.05
CA LEU A 127 -20.14 -3.86 -8.48
C LEU A 127 -20.10 -4.01 -9.99
N MET A 128 -18.90 -4.24 -10.55
CA MET A 128 -18.68 -4.56 -11.98
C MET A 128 -19.16 -3.45 -12.96
N GLU A 129 -19.11 -2.20 -12.52
CA GLU A 129 -19.51 -1.05 -13.33
C GLU A 129 -18.34 -0.49 -14.17
N GLN A 130 -18.57 0.64 -14.85
CA GLN A 130 -17.62 1.32 -15.72
C GLN A 130 -16.18 1.42 -15.16
N PRO A 131 -15.94 1.71 -13.85
CA PRO A 131 -14.59 1.76 -13.32
C PRO A 131 -13.77 0.48 -13.52
N LEU A 132 -14.41 -0.70 -13.48
CA LEU A 132 -13.74 -1.96 -13.75
C LEU A 132 -13.35 -2.10 -15.22
N SER A 133 -14.21 -1.67 -16.15
CA SER A 133 -13.87 -1.66 -17.58
C SER A 133 -12.69 -0.75 -17.88
N ASP A 134 -12.69 0.43 -17.30
CA ASP A 134 -11.61 1.41 -17.44
C ASP A 134 -10.29 0.88 -16.88
N LEU A 135 -10.35 0.19 -15.73
CA LEU A 135 -9.19 -0.46 -15.12
C LEU A 135 -8.59 -1.54 -16.05
N ARG A 136 -9.42 -2.39 -16.62
CA ARG A 136 -8.98 -3.44 -17.56
C ARG A 136 -8.29 -2.87 -18.80
N ASP A 137 -8.79 -1.76 -19.33
CA ASP A 137 -8.18 -1.08 -20.46
C ASP A 137 -6.83 -0.48 -20.10
N ASP A 138 -6.71 0.14 -18.91
CA ASP A 138 -5.45 0.69 -18.43
C ASP A 138 -4.43 -0.42 -18.10
N MET A 139 -4.82 -1.51 -17.42
CA MET A 139 -3.97 -2.68 -17.19
C MET A 139 -3.41 -3.25 -18.50
N LYS A 140 -4.28 -3.45 -19.49
CA LYS A 140 -3.89 -3.92 -20.83
C LYS A 140 -2.87 -2.98 -21.48
N SER A 141 -3.05 -1.67 -21.36
CA SER A 141 -2.11 -0.67 -21.90
C SER A 141 -0.74 -0.70 -21.23
N LEU A 142 -0.69 -1.16 -19.98
CA LEU A 142 0.52 -1.35 -19.18
C LEU A 142 1.16 -2.74 -19.38
N GLY A 143 0.54 -3.62 -20.20
CA GLY A 143 1.02 -5.00 -20.36
C GLY A 143 0.72 -5.91 -19.17
N LEU A 144 -0.13 -5.46 -18.24
CA LEU A 144 -0.57 -6.27 -17.11
C LEU A 144 -1.73 -7.18 -17.54
N ALA A 145 -1.64 -8.45 -17.20
CA ALA A 145 -2.70 -9.42 -17.40
C ALA A 145 -3.27 -9.86 -16.06
N ALA A 146 -4.59 -9.99 -15.98
CA ALA A 146 -5.21 -10.62 -14.84
C ALA A 146 -4.78 -12.09 -14.75
N ASP A 147 -4.51 -12.58 -13.54
CA ASP A 147 -4.30 -14.00 -13.32
C ASP A 147 -5.61 -14.76 -13.59
N ALA A 148 -5.56 -15.73 -14.51
CA ALA A 148 -6.74 -16.56 -14.84
C ALA A 148 -7.21 -17.43 -13.65
N ALA A 149 -6.38 -17.61 -12.64
CA ALA A 149 -6.74 -18.30 -11.40
C ALA A 149 -7.47 -17.40 -10.39
N GLN A 150 -7.38 -16.07 -10.54
CA GLN A 150 -8.05 -15.12 -9.67
C GLN A 150 -9.54 -15.07 -9.97
N LYS A 151 -10.36 -15.28 -8.94
CA LYS A 151 -11.83 -15.33 -9.07
C LYS A 151 -12.50 -13.97 -8.89
N ASP A 152 -11.83 -13.07 -8.15
CA ASP A 152 -12.36 -11.74 -7.87
C ASP A 152 -12.09 -10.78 -9.03
N PRO A 153 -12.98 -9.81 -9.29
CA PRO A 153 -12.74 -8.73 -10.24
C PRO A 153 -11.46 -7.96 -9.92
N GLU A 154 -10.80 -7.45 -10.95
CA GLU A 154 -9.48 -6.81 -10.89
C GLU A 154 -9.50 -5.49 -10.09
N ASP A 155 -10.67 -4.89 -9.84
CA ASP A 155 -10.85 -3.72 -8.99
C ASP A 155 -10.92 -4.03 -7.48
N HIS A 156 -10.67 -5.29 -7.10
CA HIS A 156 -10.43 -5.64 -5.70
C HIS A 156 -9.17 -4.97 -5.18
N ILE A 157 -9.19 -4.42 -3.96
CA ILE A 157 -8.06 -3.65 -3.40
C ILE A 157 -6.76 -4.46 -3.38
N ALA A 158 -6.81 -5.77 -3.13
CA ALA A 158 -5.62 -6.63 -3.17
C ALA A 158 -5.02 -6.70 -4.58
N ALA A 159 -5.85 -6.86 -5.62
CA ALA A 159 -5.40 -6.91 -7.01
C ALA A 159 -4.83 -5.55 -7.47
N LEU A 160 -5.38 -4.44 -7.02
CA LEU A 160 -4.85 -3.11 -7.28
C LEU A 160 -3.50 -2.87 -6.57
N CYS A 161 -3.35 -3.35 -5.33
CA CYS A 161 -2.08 -3.31 -4.63
C CYS A 161 -1.02 -4.17 -5.34
N GLU A 162 -1.36 -5.37 -5.80
CA GLU A 162 -0.47 -6.23 -6.59
C GLU A 162 -0.07 -5.54 -7.90
N SER A 163 -1.04 -4.96 -8.62
CA SER A 163 -0.79 -4.20 -9.84
C SER A 163 0.17 -3.04 -9.62
N MET A 164 0.04 -2.28 -8.53
CA MET A 164 0.99 -1.20 -8.19
C MET A 164 2.38 -1.75 -7.89
N ALA A 165 2.49 -2.86 -7.15
CA ALA A 165 3.79 -3.48 -6.88
C ALA A 165 4.48 -3.91 -8.19
N LEU A 166 3.73 -4.43 -9.16
CA LEU A 166 4.25 -4.79 -10.49
C LEU A 166 4.64 -3.55 -11.30
N ILE A 167 3.81 -2.50 -11.32
CA ILE A 167 4.06 -1.24 -12.02
C ILE A 167 5.35 -0.60 -11.53
N ILE A 168 5.55 -0.49 -10.22
CA ILE A 168 6.74 0.11 -9.61
C ILE A 168 8.00 -0.69 -9.95
N ARG A 169 7.91 -2.02 -10.01
CA ARG A 169 9.04 -2.90 -10.35
C ARG A 169 9.36 -2.97 -11.85
N ALA A 170 8.44 -2.53 -12.70
CA ALA A 170 8.59 -2.64 -14.15
C ALA A 170 9.49 -1.52 -14.69
N ALA A 171 10.63 -1.89 -15.27
CA ALA A 171 11.59 -0.94 -15.82
C ALA A 171 11.08 -0.16 -17.06
N ASP A 172 10.04 -0.63 -17.71
CA ASP A 172 9.44 -0.07 -18.93
C ASP A 172 8.19 0.78 -18.65
N ILE A 173 7.77 0.91 -17.40
CA ILE A 173 6.67 1.78 -16.99
C ILE A 173 7.26 3.04 -16.34
N ASP A 174 7.00 4.19 -16.95
CA ASP A 174 7.47 5.47 -16.44
C ASP A 174 6.60 6.00 -15.27
N ALA A 175 7.16 6.93 -14.49
CA ALA A 175 6.49 7.52 -13.34
C ALA A 175 5.16 8.24 -13.70
N ALA A 176 4.99 8.72 -14.93
CA ALA A 176 3.75 9.37 -15.35
C ALA A 176 2.61 8.35 -15.53
N ARG A 177 2.94 7.15 -16.03
CA ARG A 177 1.98 6.04 -16.17
C ARG A 177 1.62 5.47 -14.82
N GLU A 178 2.60 5.28 -13.93
CA GLU A 178 2.38 4.87 -12.53
C GLU A 178 1.43 5.83 -11.82
N ARG A 179 1.75 7.13 -11.82
CA ARG A 179 0.90 8.16 -11.21
C ARG A 179 -0.52 8.17 -11.76
N ARG A 180 -0.68 8.03 -13.10
CA ARG A 180 -2.01 7.98 -13.72
C ARG A 180 -2.82 6.79 -13.23
N PHE A 181 -2.19 5.61 -13.13
CA PHE A 181 -2.84 4.41 -12.65
C PHE A 181 -3.31 4.57 -11.21
N PHE A 182 -2.44 5.04 -10.31
CA PHE A 182 -2.77 5.32 -8.93
C PHE A 182 -3.91 6.34 -8.79
N ALA A 183 -3.78 7.50 -9.43
CA ALA A 183 -4.75 8.59 -9.34
C ALA A 183 -6.14 8.21 -9.88
N ARG A 184 -6.21 7.28 -10.85
CA ARG A 184 -7.47 6.86 -11.44
C ARG A 184 -8.13 5.71 -10.69
N HIS A 185 -7.35 4.74 -10.22
CA HIS A 185 -7.89 3.46 -9.76
C HIS A 185 -7.78 3.21 -8.26
N ILE A 186 -6.93 3.94 -7.52
CA ILE A 186 -6.68 3.72 -6.10
C ILE A 186 -7.03 4.95 -5.27
N GLU A 187 -6.43 6.09 -5.58
CA GLU A 187 -6.55 7.33 -4.80
C GLU A 187 -7.98 7.75 -4.50
N PRO A 188 -8.96 7.66 -5.44
CA PRO A 188 -10.30 8.19 -5.22
C PRO A 188 -11.10 7.48 -4.12
N TRP A 189 -10.70 6.28 -3.72
CA TRP A 189 -11.52 5.48 -2.83
C TRP A 189 -10.75 4.68 -1.75
N ALA A 190 -9.48 4.30 -2.00
CA ALA A 190 -8.75 3.40 -1.10
C ALA A 190 -8.61 3.96 0.32
N GLY A 191 -8.41 5.27 0.47
CA GLY A 191 -8.39 5.93 1.78
C GLY A 191 -9.68 5.71 2.57
N ARG A 192 -10.84 5.79 1.90
CA ARG A 192 -12.14 5.52 2.50
C ARG A 192 -12.29 4.05 2.88
N PHE A 193 -11.91 3.13 1.99
CA PHE A 193 -11.91 1.70 2.28
C PHE A 193 -11.11 1.37 3.56
N PHE A 194 -9.88 1.85 3.66
CA PHE A 194 -9.05 1.62 4.84
C PHE A 194 -9.61 2.27 6.11
N ALA A 195 -10.28 3.41 6.00
CA ALA A 195 -10.97 4.04 7.14
C ALA A 195 -12.17 3.20 7.59
N GLU A 196 -12.97 2.68 6.68
CA GLU A 196 -14.09 1.77 6.98
C GLU A 196 -13.58 0.48 7.66
N LEU A 197 -12.46 -0.08 7.18
CA LEU A 197 -11.83 -1.27 7.76
C LEU A 197 -11.40 -1.06 9.23
N GLN A 198 -10.87 0.11 9.56
CA GLN A 198 -10.46 0.44 10.93
C GLN A 198 -11.62 0.44 11.93
N VAL A 199 -12.82 0.83 11.49
CA VAL A 199 -14.00 0.97 12.36
C VAL A 199 -14.99 -0.19 12.23
N ALA A 200 -14.73 -1.16 11.36
CA ALA A 200 -15.57 -2.32 11.18
C ALA A 200 -15.69 -3.10 12.50
N LYS A 201 -16.87 -3.61 12.76
CA LYS A 201 -17.21 -4.23 14.06
C LYS A 201 -16.38 -5.47 14.35
N SER A 202 -16.15 -6.28 13.33
CA SER A 202 -15.37 -7.52 13.44
C SER A 202 -13.86 -7.32 13.36
N ALA A 203 -13.39 -6.11 12.99
CA ALA A 203 -11.96 -5.86 12.82
C ALA A 203 -11.21 -5.86 14.15
N VAL A 204 -10.27 -6.78 14.28
CA VAL A 204 -9.29 -6.89 15.38
C VAL A 204 -7.88 -6.76 14.79
N PHE A 205 -7.42 -7.77 14.06
CA PHE A 205 -6.16 -7.75 13.32
C PHE A 205 -6.22 -6.75 12.15
N TYR A 206 -7.31 -6.81 11.36
CA TYR A 206 -7.51 -5.94 10.20
C TYR A 206 -7.68 -4.45 10.55
N ARG A 207 -7.89 -4.10 11.81
CA ARG A 207 -7.82 -2.71 12.26
C ARG A 207 -6.42 -2.12 12.08
N ALA A 208 -5.38 -2.91 12.40
CA ALA A 208 -4.00 -2.50 12.19
C ALA A 208 -3.64 -2.42 10.69
N VAL A 209 -4.13 -3.36 9.88
CA VAL A 209 -4.00 -3.33 8.42
C VAL A 209 -4.66 -2.07 7.85
N GLY A 210 -5.87 -1.74 8.31
CA GLY A 210 -6.60 -0.53 7.91
C GLY A 210 -5.85 0.75 8.27
N ALA A 211 -5.26 0.82 9.46
CA ALA A 211 -4.50 2.00 9.90
C ALA A 211 -3.22 2.20 9.08
N LEU A 212 -2.46 1.13 8.83
CA LEU A 212 -1.27 1.17 7.99
C LEU A 212 -1.62 1.52 6.54
N GLY A 213 -2.63 0.87 5.96
CA GLY A 213 -3.07 1.09 4.58
C GLY A 213 -3.55 2.52 4.34
N ALA A 214 -4.34 3.10 5.26
CA ALA A 214 -4.78 4.49 5.16
C ALA A 214 -3.58 5.46 5.14
N ARG A 215 -2.62 5.27 6.04
CA ARG A 215 -1.43 6.11 6.12
C ARG A 215 -0.53 5.95 4.91
N PHE A 216 -0.38 4.72 4.41
CA PHE A 216 0.40 4.42 3.22
C PHE A 216 -0.19 5.10 1.98
N VAL A 217 -1.50 4.94 1.72
CA VAL A 217 -2.18 5.58 0.57
C VAL A 217 -2.06 7.10 0.64
N GLU A 218 -2.17 7.70 1.83
CA GLU A 218 -1.96 9.14 2.02
C GLU A 218 -0.52 9.56 1.67
N SER A 219 0.47 8.75 2.02
CA SER A 219 1.87 9.02 1.71
C SER A 219 2.15 8.86 0.22
N GLU A 220 1.59 7.84 -0.42
CA GLU A 220 1.67 7.61 -1.86
C GLU A 220 1.05 8.75 -2.67
N SER A 221 -0.15 9.22 -2.27
CA SER A 221 -0.79 10.37 -2.89
C SER A 221 0.14 11.59 -2.86
N ARG A 222 0.72 11.91 -1.71
CA ARG A 222 1.67 13.04 -1.60
C ARG A 222 2.93 12.84 -2.46
N TYR A 223 3.53 11.64 -2.41
CA TYR A 223 4.74 11.33 -3.18
C TYR A 223 4.51 11.48 -4.68
N LEU A 224 3.44 10.87 -5.20
CA LEU A 224 3.15 10.87 -6.63
C LEU A 224 2.70 12.26 -7.16
N HIS A 225 2.09 13.10 -6.32
CA HIS A 225 1.80 14.48 -6.69
C HIS A 225 3.07 15.36 -6.75
N MET A 226 4.01 15.19 -5.78
CA MET A 226 5.27 15.95 -5.79
C MET A 226 6.20 15.57 -6.95
N ALA A 227 6.18 14.31 -7.37
CA ALA A 227 7.00 13.83 -8.49
C ALA A 227 6.51 14.29 -9.87
N GLY A 228 5.39 15.00 -9.94
CA GLY A 228 4.73 15.46 -11.16
C GLY A 228 4.92 16.94 -11.50
N ASP A 229 5.49 17.70 -10.59
CA ASP A 229 5.86 19.12 -10.77
C ASP A 229 7.33 19.22 -11.14
#